data_6700efc109c9afe1dcfabfd2584fbd2e
#
_entry.id   6700efc109c9afe1dcfabfd2584fbd2e
#
_cell.length_a   1.000
_cell.length_b   1.000
_cell.length_c   1.000
_cell.angle_alpha   90.00
_cell.angle_beta   90.00
_cell.angle_gamma   90.00
#
_symmetry.space_group_name_H-M   'P 1'
#
loop_
_entity.id
_entity.type
_entity.pdbx_description
1 polymer ?
#
loop_
_entity_poly.entity_id
_entity_poly.type
_entity_poly.pdbx_seq_one_letter_code
_entity_poly.pdbx_strand_id
1 'polypeptide(L)'
;MTLFTTLLVLIFERLFKLGEHWQLDHRLEAFFRRVKHFSLGRTLGMTIIAMGVTFLLLRALQGVLFTVPTLLVWLLIGLLCIGAGKVRLHYHAYLTAASRNDSHARATMAGELTMIHGVPAGCDEREYLRELQNALLWINFRFYLAPLFWLIVGGTWGPVTLMGYAFLRAWQYWLARYQTPHHRLQSGIDGVLHVLDWVPVRLAGVVYALIGHGEKALPAWFASLGDFHTSQYQVLTRLAQFSLAREPHVDKVETPKAAVSMAKKTSFVVVVVIALLTIYGALV
;
A
#
# COMPACT_ATOMS: atom_id res chain seq x y z
N MET A 1 15.85 -16.41 2.27
CA MET A 1 14.57 -16.57 1.52
C MET A 1 13.89 -15.24 1.19
N THR A 2 13.87 -14.30 2.08
CA THR A 2 13.11 -13.04 1.97
C THR A 2 13.44 -12.22 0.73
N LEU A 3 14.73 -11.95 0.45
CA LEU A 3 15.13 -11.17 -0.72
C LEU A 3 14.75 -11.84 -2.03
N PHE A 4 15.04 -13.14 -2.15
CA PHE A 4 14.76 -13.91 -3.36
C PHE A 4 13.25 -13.91 -3.68
N THR A 5 12.42 -14.17 -2.67
CA THR A 5 10.96 -14.13 -2.83
C THR A 5 10.46 -12.73 -3.16
N THR A 6 11.00 -11.68 -2.51
CA THR A 6 10.65 -10.29 -2.79
C THR A 6 10.93 -9.92 -4.24
N LEU A 7 12.12 -10.24 -4.74
CA LEU A 7 12.51 -9.97 -6.13
C LEU A 7 11.63 -10.74 -7.11
N LEU A 8 11.38 -12.04 -6.85
CA LEU A 8 10.50 -12.83 -7.69
C LEU A 8 9.08 -12.25 -7.74
N VAL A 9 8.50 -11.92 -6.59
CA VAL A 9 7.15 -11.34 -6.52
C VAL A 9 7.07 -10.05 -7.34
N LEU A 10 8.03 -9.14 -7.17
CA LEU A 10 8.04 -7.87 -7.90
C LEU A 10 8.28 -8.05 -9.41
N ILE A 11 9.14 -8.99 -9.79
CA ILE A 11 9.39 -9.33 -11.19
C ILE A 11 8.11 -9.93 -11.82
N PHE A 12 7.51 -10.93 -11.18
CA PHE A 12 6.28 -11.56 -11.67
C PHE A 12 5.11 -10.56 -11.74
N GLU A 13 4.92 -9.73 -10.72
CA GLU A 13 3.88 -8.69 -10.74
C GLU A 13 4.07 -7.71 -11.90
N ARG A 14 5.32 -7.34 -12.18
CA ARG A 14 5.65 -6.39 -13.24
C ARG A 14 5.54 -7.01 -14.66
N LEU A 15 5.98 -8.25 -14.83
CA LEU A 15 5.97 -8.94 -16.13
C LEU A 15 4.56 -9.37 -16.52
N PHE A 16 3.84 -10.00 -15.61
CA PHE A 16 2.53 -10.58 -15.90
C PHE A 16 1.38 -9.60 -15.69
N LYS A 17 1.65 -8.39 -15.14
CA LYS A 17 0.64 -7.35 -14.84
C LYS A 17 -0.61 -7.97 -14.21
N LEU A 18 -0.41 -8.76 -13.16
CA LEU A 18 -1.45 -9.53 -12.51
C LEU A 18 -2.70 -8.67 -12.27
N GLY A 19 -3.84 -9.12 -12.82
CA GLY A 19 -5.10 -8.42 -12.73
C GLY A 19 -5.73 -8.48 -11.34
N GLU A 20 -6.89 -7.82 -11.17
CA GLU A 20 -7.59 -7.75 -9.88
C GLU A 20 -7.96 -9.11 -9.29
N HIS A 21 -8.21 -10.13 -10.12
CA HIS A 21 -8.55 -11.49 -9.68
C HIS A 21 -7.46 -12.18 -8.86
N TRP A 22 -6.21 -11.76 -9.01
CA TRP A 22 -5.09 -12.26 -8.22
C TRP A 22 -4.91 -11.54 -6.89
N GLN A 23 -5.55 -10.40 -6.70
CA GLN A 23 -5.42 -9.64 -5.46
C GLN A 23 -6.25 -10.24 -4.32
N LEU A 24 -5.65 -10.29 -3.13
CA LEU A 24 -6.30 -10.74 -1.91
C LEU A 24 -7.59 -9.95 -1.63
N ASP A 25 -7.56 -8.65 -1.90
CA ASP A 25 -8.70 -7.74 -1.69
C ASP A 25 -9.96 -8.23 -2.43
N HIS A 26 -9.82 -8.63 -3.69
CA HIS A 26 -10.93 -9.16 -4.48
C HIS A 26 -11.40 -10.54 -3.99
N ARG A 27 -10.47 -11.43 -3.63
CA ARG A 27 -10.80 -12.78 -3.17
C ARG A 27 -11.50 -12.80 -1.83
N LEU A 28 -11.23 -11.82 -0.96
CA LEU A 28 -11.88 -11.72 0.36
C LEU A 28 -13.25 -11.03 0.32
N GLU A 29 -13.67 -10.41 -0.78
CA GLU A 29 -14.97 -9.73 -0.86
C GLU A 29 -16.15 -10.65 -0.49
N ALA A 30 -16.17 -11.88 -1.01
CA ALA A 30 -17.22 -12.85 -0.71
C ALA A 30 -17.25 -13.26 0.77
N PHE A 31 -16.10 -13.32 1.42
CA PHE A 31 -15.97 -13.56 2.85
C PHE A 31 -16.50 -12.36 3.64
N PHE A 32 -16.06 -11.15 3.30
CA PHE A 32 -16.44 -9.92 4.00
C PHE A 32 -17.94 -9.63 3.91
N ARG A 33 -18.62 -9.97 2.80
CA ARG A 33 -20.07 -9.84 2.66
C ARG A 33 -20.88 -10.64 3.69
N ARG A 34 -20.29 -11.68 4.27
CA ARG A 34 -20.92 -12.51 5.32
C ARG A 34 -20.79 -11.92 6.72
N VAL A 35 -19.95 -10.90 6.89
CA VAL A 35 -19.72 -10.24 8.18
C VAL A 35 -20.85 -9.26 8.45
N LYS A 36 -21.65 -9.52 9.49
CA LYS A 36 -22.83 -8.71 9.85
C LYS A 36 -22.59 -7.71 10.98
N HIS A 37 -21.56 -7.93 11.79
CA HIS A 37 -21.25 -7.09 12.95
C HIS A 37 -19.85 -6.50 12.83
N PHE A 38 -19.75 -5.19 13.06
CA PHE A 38 -18.51 -4.44 12.94
C PHE A 38 -18.04 -4.05 14.35
N SER A 39 -16.90 -4.57 14.77
CA SER A 39 -16.27 -4.24 16.04
C SER A 39 -14.76 -4.47 15.95
N LEU A 40 -14.00 -3.77 16.78
CA LEU A 40 -12.55 -3.94 16.86
C LEU A 40 -12.16 -5.40 17.18
N GLY A 41 -12.83 -6.04 18.15
CA GLY A 41 -12.55 -7.42 18.50
C GLY A 41 -12.75 -8.39 17.34
N ARG A 42 -13.77 -8.18 16.51
CA ARG A 42 -14.00 -8.99 15.31
C ARG A 42 -12.95 -8.73 14.23
N THR A 43 -12.58 -7.46 14.00
CA THR A 43 -11.50 -7.09 13.09
C THR A 43 -10.20 -7.79 13.46
N LEU A 44 -9.79 -7.71 14.73
CA LEU A 44 -8.58 -8.38 15.23
C LEU A 44 -8.72 -9.90 15.18
N GLY A 45 -9.86 -10.45 15.58
CA GLY A 45 -10.12 -11.89 15.55
C GLY A 45 -9.99 -12.49 14.15
N MET A 46 -10.61 -11.88 13.14
CA MET A 46 -10.49 -12.33 11.75
C MET A 46 -9.05 -12.25 11.25
N THR A 47 -8.33 -11.19 11.61
CA THR A 47 -6.92 -11.02 11.24
C THR A 47 -6.04 -12.10 11.87
N ILE A 48 -6.23 -12.39 13.18
CA ILE A 48 -5.50 -13.44 13.88
C ILE A 48 -5.79 -14.81 13.26
N ILE A 49 -7.03 -15.09 12.88
CA ILE A 49 -7.40 -16.34 12.19
C ILE A 49 -6.67 -16.42 10.83
N ALA A 50 -6.65 -15.37 10.03
CA ALA A 50 -5.95 -15.36 8.74
C ALA A 50 -4.44 -15.59 8.92
N MET A 51 -3.82 -14.93 9.91
CA MET A 51 -2.42 -15.15 10.28
C MET A 51 -2.17 -16.57 10.78
N GLY A 52 -3.06 -17.09 11.64
CA GLY A 52 -2.96 -18.44 12.18
C GLY A 52 -3.04 -19.52 11.10
N VAL A 53 -3.96 -19.40 10.17
CA VAL A 53 -4.06 -20.32 9.02
C VAL A 53 -2.77 -20.28 8.19
N THR A 54 -2.24 -19.08 7.91
CA THR A 54 -0.99 -18.93 7.17
C THR A 54 0.19 -19.54 7.93
N PHE A 55 0.26 -19.32 9.23
CA PHE A 55 1.29 -19.91 10.10
C PHE A 55 1.23 -21.44 10.10
N LEU A 56 0.06 -22.02 10.31
CA LEU A 56 -0.13 -23.47 10.31
C LEU A 56 0.22 -24.09 8.95
N LEU A 57 -0.16 -23.44 7.85
CA LEU A 57 0.21 -23.86 6.50
C LEU A 57 1.73 -23.89 6.32
N LEU A 58 2.43 -22.84 6.68
CA LEU A 58 3.88 -22.77 6.58
C LEU A 58 4.54 -23.81 7.49
N ARG A 59 4.04 -23.99 8.71
CA ARG A 59 4.54 -24.98 9.68
C ARG A 59 4.38 -26.40 9.17
N ALA A 60 3.25 -26.71 8.55
CA ALA A 60 2.98 -28.04 7.98
C ALA A 60 3.89 -28.38 6.77
N LEU A 61 4.34 -27.36 6.05
CA LEU A 61 5.21 -27.53 4.88
C LEU A 61 6.71 -27.46 5.20
N GLN A 62 7.08 -27.12 6.44
CA GLN A 62 8.48 -27.07 6.85
C GLN A 62 9.11 -28.46 6.78
N GLY A 63 10.27 -28.56 6.11
CA GLY A 63 11.01 -29.81 5.97
C GLY A 63 10.49 -30.77 4.88
N VAL A 64 9.38 -30.42 4.20
CA VAL A 64 8.86 -31.23 3.09
C VAL A 64 9.62 -30.88 1.80
N LEU A 65 10.11 -31.90 1.08
CA LEU A 65 10.73 -31.77 -0.25
C LEU A 65 11.71 -30.59 -0.36
N PHE A 66 12.75 -30.57 0.48
CA PHE A 66 13.82 -29.55 0.45
C PHE A 66 13.31 -28.09 0.51
N THR A 67 12.22 -27.82 1.20
CA THR A 67 11.60 -26.47 1.37
C THR A 67 10.97 -25.86 0.09
N VAL A 68 10.91 -26.58 -1.02
CA VAL A 68 10.28 -26.09 -2.26
C VAL A 68 8.80 -25.69 -2.07
N PRO A 69 7.94 -26.50 -1.40
CA PRO A 69 6.56 -26.10 -1.16
C PRO A 69 6.45 -24.83 -0.30
N THR A 70 7.33 -24.66 0.68
CA THR A 70 7.39 -23.45 1.51
C THR A 70 7.69 -22.22 0.65
N LEU A 71 8.66 -22.31 -0.28
CA LEU A 71 8.99 -21.24 -1.20
C LEU A 71 7.82 -20.88 -2.13
N LEU A 72 7.11 -21.90 -2.66
CA LEU A 72 5.93 -21.68 -3.49
C LEU A 72 4.81 -20.95 -2.72
N VAL A 73 4.58 -21.30 -1.46
CA VAL A 73 3.61 -20.61 -0.60
C VAL A 73 4.05 -19.17 -0.31
N TRP A 74 5.33 -18.93 -0.06
CA TRP A 74 5.87 -17.58 0.09
C TRP A 74 5.61 -16.73 -1.16
N LEU A 75 5.91 -17.28 -2.33
CA LEU A 75 5.68 -16.62 -3.62
C LEU A 75 4.19 -16.34 -3.85
N LEU A 76 3.34 -17.33 -3.60
CA LEU A 76 1.90 -17.19 -3.76
C LEU A 76 1.32 -16.11 -2.86
N ILE A 77 1.66 -16.11 -1.56
CA ILE A 77 1.19 -15.10 -0.61
C ILE A 77 1.72 -13.72 -1.01
N GLY A 78 3.00 -13.63 -1.41
CA GLY A 78 3.57 -12.38 -1.91
C GLY A 78 2.80 -11.83 -3.10
N LEU A 79 2.50 -12.66 -4.11
CA LEU A 79 1.75 -12.25 -5.31
C LEU A 79 0.29 -11.88 -5.00
N LEU A 80 -0.33 -12.50 -3.99
CA LEU A 80 -1.69 -12.16 -3.55
C LEU A 80 -1.74 -10.84 -2.77
N CYS A 81 -0.72 -10.56 -1.98
CA CYS A 81 -0.73 -9.43 -1.04
C CYS A 81 -0.05 -8.17 -1.58
N ILE A 82 0.93 -8.31 -2.50
CA ILE A 82 1.71 -7.21 -3.06
C ILE A 82 1.22 -6.95 -4.49
N GLY A 83 0.96 -5.68 -4.80
CA GLY A 83 0.52 -5.25 -6.12
C GLY A 83 -0.83 -4.54 -6.12
N ALA A 84 -1.00 -3.65 -7.08
CA ALA A 84 -2.15 -2.75 -7.19
C ALA A 84 -2.86 -2.89 -8.55
N GLY A 85 -3.20 -4.11 -8.97
CA GLY A 85 -3.74 -4.42 -10.30
C GLY A 85 -5.00 -3.62 -10.63
N LYS A 86 -6.02 -3.62 -9.75
CA LYS A 86 -7.26 -2.86 -9.91
C LYS A 86 -7.00 -1.35 -9.98
N VAL A 87 -6.20 -0.83 -9.07
CA VAL A 87 -5.86 0.59 -9.01
C VAL A 87 -5.09 1.02 -10.26
N ARG A 88 -4.22 0.15 -10.80
CA ARG A 88 -3.52 0.40 -12.05
C ARG A 88 -4.47 0.55 -13.24
N LEU A 89 -5.54 -0.26 -13.29
CA LEU A 89 -6.58 -0.12 -14.32
C LEU A 89 -7.28 1.23 -14.21
N HIS A 90 -7.69 1.64 -13.01
CA HIS A 90 -8.32 2.94 -12.80
C HIS A 90 -7.38 4.11 -13.13
N TYR A 91 -6.10 4.00 -12.80
CA TYR A 91 -5.09 5.00 -13.16
C TYR A 91 -4.93 5.15 -14.69
N HIS A 92 -4.83 4.04 -15.44
CA HIS A 92 -4.75 4.09 -16.89
C HIS A 92 -6.03 4.63 -17.52
N ALA A 93 -7.21 4.24 -17.00
CA ALA A 93 -8.49 4.78 -17.44
C ALA A 93 -8.59 6.29 -17.15
N TYR A 94 -8.10 6.75 -15.98
CA TYR A 94 -7.99 8.18 -15.66
C TYR A 94 -7.14 8.93 -16.70
N LEU A 95 -5.93 8.44 -17.00
CA LEU A 95 -5.05 9.09 -17.99
C LEU A 95 -5.67 9.16 -19.38
N THR A 96 -6.39 8.12 -19.79
CA THR A 96 -7.10 8.09 -21.07
C THR A 96 -8.24 9.11 -21.09
N ALA A 97 -9.03 9.20 -20.02
CA ALA A 97 -10.09 10.20 -19.89
C ALA A 97 -9.53 11.64 -19.87
N ALA A 98 -8.43 11.86 -19.14
CA ALA A 98 -7.75 13.15 -19.06
C ALA A 98 -7.21 13.61 -20.43
N SER A 99 -6.62 12.70 -21.21
CA SER A 99 -6.11 13.01 -22.55
C SER A 99 -7.21 13.31 -23.57
N ARG A 100 -8.42 12.77 -23.36
CA ARG A 100 -9.61 13.01 -24.20
C ARG A 100 -10.46 14.18 -23.71
N ASN A 101 -10.06 14.86 -22.61
CA ASN A 101 -10.86 15.89 -21.93
C ASN A 101 -12.26 15.42 -21.50
N ASP A 102 -12.45 14.12 -21.25
CA ASP A 102 -13.68 13.58 -20.70
C ASP A 102 -13.70 13.83 -19.18
N SER A 103 -14.38 14.90 -18.79
CA SER A 103 -14.46 15.32 -17.37
C SER A 103 -15.21 14.33 -16.49
N HIS A 104 -16.27 13.68 -17.02
CA HIS A 104 -17.08 12.75 -16.26
C HIS A 104 -16.33 11.44 -15.97
N ALA A 105 -15.75 10.81 -17.01
CA ALA A 105 -14.96 9.61 -16.84
C ALA A 105 -13.73 9.87 -15.95
N ARG A 106 -13.07 11.04 -16.10
CA ARG A 106 -11.95 11.46 -15.26
C ARG A 106 -12.34 11.55 -13.79
N ALA A 107 -13.46 12.22 -13.48
CA ALA A 107 -13.95 12.37 -12.11
C ALA A 107 -14.31 11.01 -11.48
N THR A 108 -14.96 10.12 -12.24
CA THR A 108 -15.29 8.78 -11.79
C THR A 108 -14.04 7.96 -11.43
N MET A 109 -13.03 7.96 -12.30
CA MET A 109 -11.78 7.21 -12.06
C MET A 109 -10.97 7.81 -10.92
N ALA A 110 -10.93 9.13 -10.79
CA ALA A 110 -10.28 9.79 -9.66
C ALA A 110 -10.99 9.48 -8.34
N GLY A 111 -12.32 9.43 -8.33
CA GLY A 111 -13.11 9.01 -7.16
C GLY A 111 -12.74 7.60 -6.68
N GLU A 112 -12.53 6.66 -7.61
CA GLU A 112 -12.04 5.31 -7.27
C GLU A 112 -10.61 5.32 -6.69
N LEU A 113 -9.73 6.19 -7.21
CA LEU A 113 -8.36 6.32 -6.71
C LEU A 113 -8.29 7.00 -5.34
N THR A 114 -9.19 7.93 -5.06
CA THR A 114 -9.21 8.71 -3.80
C THR A 114 -10.20 8.16 -2.77
N MET A 115 -10.81 7.00 -3.00
CA MET A 115 -11.93 6.45 -2.23
C MET A 115 -11.71 6.40 -0.70
N ILE A 116 -10.48 6.17 -0.23
CA ILE A 116 -10.19 6.03 1.21
C ILE A 116 -10.20 7.38 1.95
N HIS A 117 -9.64 8.42 1.34
CA HIS A 117 -9.46 9.74 1.96
C HIS A 117 -10.37 10.81 1.36
N GLY A 118 -10.88 10.56 0.15
CA GLY A 118 -11.73 11.50 -0.57
C GLY A 118 -10.96 12.68 -1.18
N VAL A 119 -11.70 13.57 -1.81
CA VAL A 119 -11.25 14.87 -2.28
C VAL A 119 -12.14 15.93 -1.62
N PRO A 120 -11.60 17.06 -1.13
CA PRO A 120 -12.40 18.12 -0.53
C PRO A 120 -13.48 18.63 -1.49
N ALA A 121 -14.69 18.84 -0.99
CA ALA A 121 -15.77 19.37 -1.80
C ALA A 121 -15.49 20.85 -2.16
N GLY A 122 -15.68 21.20 -3.44
CA GLY A 122 -15.50 22.58 -3.92
C GLY A 122 -14.04 23.02 -4.09
N CYS A 123 -13.07 22.07 -4.07
CA CYS A 123 -11.67 22.38 -4.35
C CYS A 123 -11.46 22.82 -5.81
N ASP A 124 -10.45 23.66 -6.03
CA ASP A 124 -10.01 24.04 -7.36
C ASP A 124 -9.30 22.88 -8.08
N GLU A 125 -9.04 23.01 -9.39
CA GLU A 125 -8.38 21.96 -10.18
C GLU A 125 -6.96 21.65 -9.67
N ARG A 126 -6.25 22.63 -9.15
CA ARG A 126 -4.91 22.49 -8.60
C ARG A 126 -4.91 21.65 -7.31
N GLU A 127 -5.84 21.96 -6.43
CA GLU A 127 -6.01 21.21 -5.18
C GLU A 127 -6.49 19.78 -5.46
N TYR A 128 -7.41 19.63 -6.39
CA TYR A 128 -7.88 18.33 -6.86
C TYR A 128 -6.74 17.45 -7.39
N LEU A 129 -5.86 17.99 -8.24
CA LEU A 129 -4.71 17.26 -8.77
C LEU A 129 -3.69 16.94 -7.69
N ARG A 130 -3.50 17.82 -6.71
CA ARG A 130 -2.64 17.56 -5.54
C ARG A 130 -3.17 16.40 -4.71
N GLU A 131 -4.47 16.36 -4.41
CA GLU A 131 -5.08 15.27 -3.67
C GLU A 131 -5.03 13.94 -4.44
N LEU A 132 -5.17 13.97 -5.76
CA LEU A 132 -4.97 12.80 -6.60
C LEU A 132 -3.51 12.29 -6.55
N GLN A 133 -2.52 13.20 -6.57
CA GLN A 133 -1.11 12.84 -6.37
C GLN A 133 -0.90 12.17 -5.00
N ASN A 134 -1.44 12.77 -3.95
CA ASN A 134 -1.38 12.25 -2.59
C ASN A 134 -1.97 10.83 -2.51
N ALA A 135 -3.13 10.61 -3.13
CA ALA A 135 -3.76 9.30 -3.18
C ALA A 135 -2.92 8.26 -3.93
N LEU A 136 -2.31 8.61 -5.06
CA LEU A 136 -1.45 7.72 -5.83
C LEU A 136 -0.19 7.32 -5.05
N LEU A 137 0.42 8.25 -4.31
CA LEU A 137 1.56 7.96 -3.45
C LEU A 137 1.17 7.09 -2.26
N TRP A 138 0.00 7.35 -1.66
CA TRP A 138 -0.56 6.52 -0.60
C TRP A 138 -0.87 5.09 -1.06
N ILE A 139 -1.42 4.93 -2.27
CA ILE A 139 -1.65 3.62 -2.88
C ILE A 139 -0.32 2.87 -3.06
N ASN A 140 0.73 3.53 -3.58
CA ASN A 140 2.04 2.90 -3.68
C ASN A 140 2.55 2.44 -2.31
N PHE A 141 2.41 3.26 -1.29
CA PHE A 141 2.78 2.90 0.07
C PHE A 141 2.00 1.67 0.55
N ARG A 142 0.68 1.67 0.42
CA ARG A 142 -0.22 0.62 0.94
C ARG A 142 -0.10 -0.72 0.21
N PHE A 143 0.22 -0.72 -1.07
CA PHE A 143 0.25 -1.93 -1.90
C PHE A 143 1.65 -2.47 -2.16
N TYR A 144 2.70 -1.67 -1.90
CA TYR A 144 4.09 -2.08 -2.12
C TYR A 144 4.96 -1.86 -0.88
N LEU A 145 5.12 -0.62 -0.39
CA LEU A 145 6.11 -0.31 0.64
C LEU A 145 5.77 -0.93 2.00
N ALA A 146 4.55 -0.76 2.48
CA ALA A 146 4.12 -1.33 3.74
C ALA A 146 4.03 -2.87 3.72
N PRO A 147 3.49 -3.53 2.68
CA PRO A 147 3.59 -4.98 2.53
C PRO A 147 5.02 -5.51 2.54
N LEU A 148 5.95 -4.87 1.82
CA LEU A 148 7.36 -5.25 1.84
C LEU A 148 7.98 -5.11 3.23
N PHE A 149 7.67 -4.03 3.95
CA PHE A 149 8.10 -3.85 5.33
C PHE A 149 7.64 -5.00 6.23
N TRP A 150 6.35 -5.36 6.18
CA TRP A 150 5.80 -6.43 7.01
C TRP A 150 6.33 -7.82 6.62
N LEU A 151 6.60 -8.05 5.32
CA LEU A 151 7.25 -9.27 4.86
C LEU A 151 8.66 -9.43 5.48
N ILE A 152 9.41 -8.34 5.56
CA ILE A 152 10.78 -8.33 6.08
C ILE A 152 10.81 -8.46 7.60
N VAL A 153 10.01 -7.65 8.30
CA VAL A 153 9.94 -7.66 9.77
C VAL A 153 9.51 -9.02 10.31
N GLY A 154 8.66 -9.74 9.58
CA GLY A 154 8.27 -11.11 9.93
C GLY A 154 9.40 -12.14 9.86
N GLY A 155 10.54 -11.83 9.25
CA GLY A 155 11.68 -12.73 9.11
C GLY A 155 11.26 -14.09 8.51
N THR A 156 11.53 -15.18 9.22
CA THR A 156 11.14 -16.53 8.80
C THR A 156 9.63 -16.74 8.67
N TRP A 157 8.83 -15.87 9.31
CA TRP A 157 7.36 -15.86 9.27
C TRP A 157 6.81 -14.67 8.48
N GLY A 158 7.62 -14.09 7.57
CA GLY A 158 7.25 -12.96 6.74
C GLY A 158 5.89 -13.05 6.06
N PRO A 159 5.49 -14.18 5.44
CA PRO A 159 4.16 -14.34 4.87
C PRO A 159 3.02 -14.23 5.88
N VAL A 160 3.24 -14.54 7.16
CA VAL A 160 2.22 -14.44 8.22
C VAL A 160 1.93 -12.97 8.54
N THR A 161 2.97 -12.17 8.75
CA THR A 161 2.85 -10.73 9.03
C THR A 161 2.33 -9.97 7.81
N LEU A 162 2.79 -10.35 6.61
CA LEU A 162 2.28 -9.82 5.34
C LEU A 162 0.79 -10.12 5.16
N MET A 163 0.35 -11.35 5.44
CA MET A 163 -1.07 -11.73 5.36
C MET A 163 -1.92 -10.92 6.34
N GLY A 164 -1.46 -10.74 7.58
CA GLY A 164 -2.16 -9.92 8.58
C GLY A 164 -2.36 -8.48 8.10
N TYR A 165 -1.29 -7.85 7.62
CA TYR A 165 -1.36 -6.48 7.09
C TYR A 165 -2.27 -6.38 5.86
N ALA A 166 -2.10 -7.28 4.89
CA ALA A 166 -2.90 -7.26 3.66
C ALA A 166 -4.39 -7.54 3.93
N PHE A 167 -4.70 -8.41 4.90
CA PHE A 167 -6.07 -8.66 5.34
C PHE A 167 -6.73 -7.38 5.92
N LEU A 168 -6.03 -6.67 6.81
CA LEU A 168 -6.52 -5.41 7.38
C LEU A 168 -6.72 -4.34 6.30
N ARG A 169 -5.78 -4.23 5.36
CA ARG A 169 -5.90 -3.34 4.21
C ARG A 169 -7.14 -3.68 3.37
N ALA A 170 -7.32 -4.95 3.02
CA ALA A 170 -8.47 -5.42 2.24
C ALA A 170 -9.79 -5.15 2.97
N TRP A 171 -9.82 -5.35 4.29
CA TRP A 171 -10.97 -5.05 5.14
C TRP A 171 -11.31 -3.56 5.13
N GLN A 172 -10.33 -2.67 5.26
CA GLN A 172 -10.53 -1.23 5.17
C GLN A 172 -11.11 -0.81 3.81
N TYR A 173 -10.56 -1.34 2.70
CA TYR A 173 -11.05 -1.06 1.36
C TYR A 173 -12.49 -1.52 1.17
N TRP A 174 -12.81 -2.73 1.64
CA TRP A 174 -14.16 -3.25 1.55
C TRP A 174 -15.16 -2.42 2.36
N LEU A 175 -14.81 -2.03 3.59
CA LEU A 175 -15.65 -1.15 4.41
C LEU A 175 -15.85 0.22 3.76
N ALA A 176 -14.82 0.82 3.21
CA ALA A 176 -14.91 2.12 2.54
C ALA A 176 -15.81 2.07 1.29
N ARG A 177 -15.84 0.92 0.60
CA ARG A 177 -16.58 0.76 -0.65
C ARG A 177 -18.05 0.37 -0.44
N TYR A 178 -18.34 -0.50 0.51
CA TYR A 178 -19.63 -1.16 0.64
C TYR A 178 -20.38 -0.84 1.92
N GLN A 179 -19.76 -0.16 2.87
CA GLN A 179 -20.33 0.13 4.18
C GLN A 179 -20.39 1.62 4.46
N THR A 180 -21.17 1.98 5.48
CA THR A 180 -21.27 3.36 5.95
C THR A 180 -20.01 3.78 6.72
N PRO A 181 -19.69 5.08 6.77
CA PRO A 181 -18.59 5.58 7.61
C PRO A 181 -18.71 5.16 9.09
N HIS A 182 -19.92 5.03 9.60
CA HIS A 182 -20.20 4.55 10.96
C HIS A 182 -19.73 3.11 11.19
N HIS A 183 -20.02 2.19 10.28
CA HIS A 183 -19.54 0.80 10.36
C HIS A 183 -18.02 0.71 10.27
N ARG A 184 -17.39 1.53 9.44
CA ARG A 184 -15.93 1.64 9.35
C ARG A 184 -15.33 2.11 10.68
N LEU A 185 -15.92 3.14 11.31
CA LEU A 185 -15.50 3.64 12.61
C LEU A 185 -15.66 2.56 13.70
N GLN A 186 -16.81 1.89 13.77
CA GLN A 186 -17.07 0.80 14.73
C GLN A 186 -16.08 -0.36 14.61
N SER A 187 -15.60 -0.64 13.41
CA SER A 187 -14.61 -1.71 13.16
C SER A 187 -13.25 -1.41 13.77
N GLY A 188 -12.94 -0.15 14.11
CA GLY A 188 -11.65 0.28 14.62
C GLY A 188 -10.48 0.14 13.64
N ILE A 189 -10.75 -0.19 12.38
CA ILE A 189 -9.73 -0.52 11.38
C ILE A 189 -8.76 0.62 11.14
N ASP A 190 -9.25 1.86 11.11
CA ASP A 190 -8.41 3.04 10.87
C ASP A 190 -7.41 3.25 12.00
N GLY A 191 -7.79 3.00 13.25
CA GLY A 191 -6.89 3.05 14.40
C GLY A 191 -5.84 1.95 14.38
N VAL A 192 -6.23 0.71 14.05
CA VAL A 192 -5.28 -0.41 13.92
C VAL A 192 -4.25 -0.11 12.83
N LEU A 193 -4.69 0.32 11.66
CA LEU A 193 -3.79 0.65 10.56
C LEU A 193 -2.96 1.90 10.84
N HIS A 194 -3.47 2.87 11.60
CA HIS A 194 -2.70 4.03 12.04
C HIS A 194 -1.45 3.62 12.83
N VAL A 195 -1.59 2.65 13.74
CA VAL A 195 -0.47 2.11 14.52
C VAL A 195 0.47 1.29 13.64
N LEU A 196 -0.07 0.38 12.82
CA LEU A 196 0.74 -0.50 11.95
C LEU A 196 1.52 0.28 10.87
N ASP A 197 0.96 1.35 10.36
CA ASP A 197 1.60 2.18 9.33
C ASP A 197 2.60 3.19 9.92
N TRP A 198 2.65 3.36 11.24
CA TRP A 198 3.49 4.40 11.88
C TRP A 198 4.97 4.27 11.50
N VAL A 199 5.57 3.09 11.70
CA VAL A 199 6.98 2.83 11.34
C VAL A 199 7.17 2.85 9.82
N PRO A 200 6.41 2.08 9.03
CA PRO A 200 6.61 2.05 7.58
C PRO A 200 6.48 3.43 6.91
N VAL A 201 5.58 4.29 7.40
CA VAL A 201 5.42 5.66 6.87
C VAL A 201 6.67 6.50 7.09
N ARG A 202 7.34 6.39 8.25
CA ARG A 202 8.58 7.14 8.52
C ARG A 202 9.72 6.64 7.64
N LEU A 203 9.83 5.33 7.44
CA LEU A 203 10.81 4.75 6.53
C LEU A 203 10.55 5.16 5.07
N ALA A 204 9.31 5.10 4.61
CA ALA A 204 8.95 5.59 3.28
C ALA A 204 9.18 7.10 3.15
N GLY A 205 8.87 7.87 4.18
CA GLY A 205 9.04 9.32 4.24
C GLY A 205 10.50 9.75 4.10
N VAL A 206 11.44 9.06 4.74
CA VAL A 206 12.86 9.37 4.56
C VAL A 206 13.33 9.07 3.15
N VAL A 207 12.84 8.01 2.52
CA VAL A 207 13.16 7.71 1.12
C VAL A 207 12.60 8.79 0.19
N TYR A 208 11.37 9.26 0.41
CA TYR A 208 10.83 10.40 -0.33
C TYR A 208 11.68 11.66 -0.13
N ALA A 209 12.10 11.95 1.09
CA ALA A 209 12.96 13.09 1.39
C ALA A 209 14.31 13.02 0.64
N LEU A 210 14.94 11.84 0.62
CA LEU A 210 16.24 11.64 -0.04
C LEU A 210 16.16 11.72 -1.58
N ILE A 211 15.06 11.26 -2.17
CA ILE A 211 14.85 11.32 -3.64
C ILE A 211 14.57 12.75 -4.11
N GLY A 212 13.99 13.58 -3.25
CA GLY A 212 13.60 14.94 -3.56
C GLY A 212 14.54 16.00 -3.01
N HIS A 213 13.95 17.04 -2.42
CA HIS A 213 14.70 18.16 -1.80
C HIS A 213 14.95 17.87 -0.32
N GLY A 214 15.95 17.04 -0.02
CA GLY A 214 16.25 16.58 1.33
C GLY A 214 16.41 17.70 2.35
N GLU A 215 17.00 18.83 1.98
CA GLU A 215 17.21 19.99 2.87
C GLU A 215 15.92 20.48 3.52
N LYS A 216 14.80 20.52 2.76
CA LYS A 216 13.50 20.97 3.27
C LYS A 216 12.67 19.83 3.87
N ALA A 217 12.83 18.62 3.38
CA ALA A 217 12.04 17.48 3.79
C ALA A 217 12.57 16.83 5.08
N LEU A 218 13.87 16.80 5.31
CA LEU A 218 14.48 16.19 6.50
C LEU A 218 14.01 16.83 7.83
N PRO A 219 13.97 18.17 8.00
CA PRO A 219 13.44 18.75 9.22
C PRO A 219 11.97 18.35 9.49
N ALA A 220 11.13 18.32 8.43
CA ALA A 220 9.74 17.87 8.55
C ALA A 220 9.64 16.38 8.89
N TRP A 221 10.56 15.57 8.37
CA TRP A 221 10.65 14.16 8.72
C TRP A 221 11.02 13.96 10.19
N PHE A 222 12.06 14.66 10.69
CA PHE A 222 12.45 14.62 12.11
C PHE A 222 11.29 15.03 13.01
N ALA A 223 10.57 16.10 12.67
CA ALA A 223 9.39 16.54 13.42
C ALA A 223 8.28 15.45 13.44
N SER A 224 8.16 14.65 12.38
CA SER A 224 7.15 13.59 12.31
C SER A 224 7.45 12.39 13.21
N LEU A 225 8.69 12.20 13.67
CA LEU A 225 9.08 11.06 14.51
C LEU A 225 8.40 11.09 15.91
N GLY A 226 8.08 12.28 16.42
CA GLY A 226 7.37 12.45 17.68
C GLY A 226 5.86 12.62 17.52
N ASP A 227 5.35 12.65 16.31
CA ASP A 227 3.94 12.91 16.03
C ASP A 227 3.15 11.59 15.89
N PHE A 228 2.35 11.29 16.92
CA PHE A 228 1.45 10.14 16.95
C PHE A 228 0.00 10.51 16.65
N HIS A 229 -0.34 11.78 16.55
CA HIS A 229 -1.71 12.26 16.39
C HIS A 229 -2.09 12.52 14.93
N THR A 230 -1.14 13.02 14.13
CA THR A 230 -1.37 13.27 12.70
C THR A 230 -1.57 11.96 11.95
N SER A 231 -2.55 11.92 11.06
CA SER A 231 -2.81 10.72 10.25
C SER A 231 -1.60 10.33 9.41
N GLN A 232 -1.33 9.04 9.28
CA GLN A 232 -0.18 8.53 8.53
C GLN A 232 -0.23 8.95 7.05
N TYR A 233 -1.44 9.09 6.50
CA TYR A 233 -1.67 9.66 5.18
C TYR A 233 -1.11 11.08 5.05
N GLN A 234 -1.47 11.96 6.00
CA GLN A 234 -1.00 13.35 5.99
C GLN A 234 0.51 13.45 6.18
N VAL A 235 1.09 12.63 7.08
CA VAL A 235 2.54 12.59 7.28
C VAL A 235 3.26 12.21 6.00
N LEU A 236 2.87 11.09 5.36
CA LEU A 236 3.51 10.60 4.15
C LEU A 236 3.38 11.58 2.99
N THR A 237 2.17 12.07 2.74
CA THR A 237 1.89 12.97 1.61
C THR A 237 2.55 14.32 1.77
N ARG A 238 2.60 14.87 3.00
CA ARG A 238 3.35 16.10 3.29
C ARG A 238 4.84 15.94 2.97
N LEU A 239 5.47 14.84 3.38
CA LEU A 239 6.87 14.55 3.07
C LEU A 239 7.09 14.37 1.57
N ALA A 240 6.18 13.69 0.89
CA ALA A 240 6.25 13.50 -0.56
C ALA A 240 6.08 14.81 -1.35
N GLN A 241 5.26 15.73 -0.87
CA GLN A 241 5.05 17.03 -1.52
C GLN A 241 6.33 17.87 -1.56
N PHE A 242 7.20 17.81 -0.56
CA PHE A 242 8.52 18.46 -0.63
C PHE A 242 9.37 17.97 -1.80
N SER A 243 9.16 16.74 -2.23
CA SER A 243 9.88 16.13 -3.34
C SER A 243 9.22 16.39 -4.69
N LEU A 244 7.91 16.60 -4.72
CA LEU A 244 7.14 16.93 -5.92
C LEU A 244 7.08 18.44 -6.21
N ALA A 245 7.41 19.29 -5.22
CA ALA A 245 7.22 20.73 -5.24
C ALA A 245 8.20 21.49 -6.15
N ARG A 246 8.40 21.01 -7.38
CA ARG A 246 9.11 21.76 -8.45
C ARG A 246 8.15 22.63 -9.25
N GLU A 247 7.18 23.17 -8.95
CA GLU A 247 6.10 23.90 -9.59
C GLU A 247 4.80 23.09 -9.59
N PRO A 248 3.70 23.73 -9.21
CA PRO A 248 2.41 23.09 -9.30
C PRO A 248 2.02 23.05 -10.78
N HIS A 249 2.34 21.97 -11.46
CA HIS A 249 1.78 21.71 -12.76
C HIS A 249 0.27 21.51 -12.60
N VAL A 250 -0.50 22.35 -13.31
CA VAL A 250 -1.96 22.20 -13.41
C VAL A 250 -2.30 21.27 -14.58
N ASP A 251 -1.38 20.41 -14.96
CA ASP A 251 -1.58 19.47 -16.06
C ASP A 251 -2.23 18.17 -15.55
N LYS A 252 -3.42 17.89 -16.10
CA LYS A 252 -4.25 16.73 -15.74
C LYS A 252 -3.62 15.38 -16.02
N VAL A 253 -2.61 15.33 -16.87
CA VAL A 253 -1.89 14.11 -17.27
C VAL A 253 -0.52 14.04 -16.60
N GLU A 254 0.27 15.12 -16.68
CA GLU A 254 1.66 15.10 -16.19
C GLU A 254 1.73 15.10 -14.66
N THR A 255 0.80 15.78 -13.99
CA THR A 255 0.76 15.82 -12.52
C THR A 255 0.62 14.43 -11.87
N PRO A 256 -0.35 13.58 -12.24
CA PRO A 256 -0.42 12.22 -11.74
C PRO A 256 0.74 11.32 -12.18
N LYS A 257 1.28 11.52 -13.40
CA LYS A 257 2.46 10.78 -13.87
C LYS A 257 3.69 11.06 -13.03
N ALA A 258 3.90 12.31 -12.59
CA ALA A 258 5.00 12.68 -11.71
C ALA A 258 4.93 11.92 -10.38
N ALA A 259 3.75 11.81 -9.76
CA ALA A 259 3.55 11.03 -8.55
C ALA A 259 3.88 9.54 -8.75
N VAL A 260 3.39 8.94 -9.83
CA VAL A 260 3.67 7.53 -10.14
C VAL A 260 5.15 7.30 -10.46
N SER A 261 5.81 8.24 -11.16
CA SER A 261 7.25 8.18 -11.41
C SER A 261 8.05 8.19 -10.10
N MET A 262 7.70 9.09 -9.19
CA MET A 262 8.31 9.16 -7.87
C MET A 262 8.05 7.88 -7.06
N ALA A 263 6.83 7.37 -7.06
CA ALA A 263 6.47 6.10 -6.42
C ALA A 263 7.33 4.93 -6.91
N LYS A 264 7.57 4.83 -8.22
CA LYS A 264 8.44 3.81 -8.82
C LYS A 264 9.89 3.96 -8.36
N LYS A 265 10.44 5.18 -8.34
CA LYS A 265 11.80 5.44 -7.85
C LYS A 265 11.94 5.05 -6.38
N THR A 266 10.97 5.41 -5.54
CA THR A 266 10.95 5.05 -4.12
C THR A 266 10.92 3.55 -3.92
N SER A 267 10.06 2.82 -4.64
CA SER A 267 10.00 1.37 -4.56
C SER A 267 11.33 0.72 -4.98
N PHE A 268 11.98 1.26 -6.02
CA PHE A 268 13.29 0.78 -6.44
C PHE A 268 14.37 0.98 -5.37
N VAL A 269 14.43 2.18 -4.76
CA VAL A 269 15.38 2.47 -3.67
C VAL A 269 15.16 1.53 -2.48
N VAL A 270 13.91 1.28 -2.10
CA VAL A 270 13.59 0.35 -1.00
C VAL A 270 14.08 -1.07 -1.32
N VAL A 271 13.90 -1.55 -2.55
CA VAL A 271 14.40 -2.87 -2.97
C VAL A 271 15.92 -2.93 -2.91
N VAL A 272 16.62 -1.87 -3.34
CA VAL A 272 18.09 -1.79 -3.23
C VAL A 272 18.54 -1.82 -1.77
N VAL A 273 17.87 -1.09 -0.89
CA VAL A 273 18.17 -1.11 0.56
C VAL A 273 17.97 -2.50 1.14
N ILE A 274 16.87 -3.18 0.80
CA ILE A 274 16.62 -4.57 1.22
C ILE A 274 17.74 -5.50 0.74
N ALA A 275 18.16 -5.37 -0.52
CA ALA A 275 19.25 -6.17 -1.08
C ALA A 275 20.56 -5.95 -0.34
N LEU A 276 20.92 -4.70 -0.06
CA LEU A 276 22.13 -4.37 0.72
C LEU A 276 22.05 -4.95 2.13
N LEU A 277 20.96 -4.77 2.85
CA LEU A 277 20.76 -5.32 4.21
C LEU A 277 20.87 -6.84 4.23
N THR A 278 20.37 -7.52 3.19
CA THR A 278 20.49 -8.98 3.05
C THR A 278 21.93 -9.41 2.80
N ILE A 279 22.67 -8.69 1.91
CA ILE A 279 24.08 -8.98 1.61
C ILE A 279 24.95 -8.80 2.86
N TYR A 280 24.68 -7.78 3.67
CA TYR A 280 25.40 -7.54 4.93
C TYR A 280 24.95 -8.46 6.07
N GLY A 281 24.03 -9.40 5.84
CA GLY A 281 23.56 -10.37 6.84
C GLY A 281 22.63 -9.77 7.91
N ALA A 282 22.15 -8.55 7.71
CA ALA A 282 21.18 -7.92 8.62
C ALA A 282 19.76 -8.48 8.45
N LEU A 283 19.47 -9.11 7.32
CA LEU A 283 18.21 -9.79 7.01
C LEU A 283 18.50 -11.25 6.63
N VAL A 284 17.85 -12.20 7.29
CA VAL A 284 17.98 -13.64 7.03
C VAL A 284 16.92 -14.13 6.04
#